data_8bbdd0c9385f1b3fca0face19547087e
#
_entry.id   8bbdd0c9385f1b3fca0face19547087e
#
_cell.length_a   1.000
_cell.length_b   1.000
_cell.length_c   1.000
_cell.angle_alpha   90.00
_cell.angle_beta   90.00
_cell.angle_gamma   90.00
#
_symmetry.space_group_name_H-M   'P 1'
#
loop_
_entity.id
_entity.type
_entity.pdbx_description
1 polymer ?
#
loop_
_entity_poly.entity_id
_entity_poly.type
_entity_poly.pdbx_seq_one_letter_code
_entity_poly.pdbx_strand_id
1 'polypeptide(L)'
;MGRFKVKKQDTFIDMTPMSDVMVLLLTFFMLTATFVKDEPVKVNTPGSVSEIKIPANNLLTIFVEKNGKMFMTMDSPDGLRKLAKAMNDAGKLSLTPEEVEVFAQASTFGTPLNTMKGWLASDVKNELLTKSKEAGIPCDSVNNELKTWVSTAREACGESMRVAIKADKSTSYAVIKRVMDSLREIEENRYNLITSLKGVEE
;
A
#
# COMPACT_ATOMS: atom_id res chain seq x y z
N MET A 1 -17.47 79.22 -23.61
CA MET A 1 -16.77 78.20 -22.80
C MET A 1 -16.78 76.88 -23.54
N GLY A 2 -15.69 76.50 -24.20
CA GLY A 2 -15.57 75.26 -24.98
C GLY A 2 -15.32 74.09 -24.03
N ARG A 3 -16.22 73.09 -24.03
CA ARG A 3 -16.04 71.80 -23.33
C ARG A 3 -15.07 70.92 -24.12
N PHE A 4 -13.88 70.73 -23.62
CA PHE A 4 -12.96 69.70 -24.14
C PHE A 4 -13.52 68.32 -23.82
N LYS A 5 -13.91 67.54 -24.84
CA LYS A 5 -14.20 66.13 -24.73
C LYS A 5 -12.89 65.36 -24.73
N VAL A 6 -12.49 64.87 -23.58
CA VAL A 6 -11.37 63.92 -23.49
C VAL A 6 -11.83 62.61 -24.07
N LYS A 7 -11.18 62.17 -25.17
CA LYS A 7 -11.43 60.89 -25.81
C LYS A 7 -10.83 59.83 -24.89
N LYS A 8 -11.70 59.02 -24.22
CA LYS A 8 -11.23 57.85 -23.46
C LYS A 8 -10.60 56.89 -24.45
N GLN A 9 -9.32 56.61 -24.29
CA GLN A 9 -8.68 55.47 -24.96
C GLN A 9 -9.11 54.23 -24.23
N ASP A 10 -9.72 53.26 -24.94
CA ASP A 10 -9.95 51.95 -24.44
C ASP A 10 -8.55 51.27 -24.26
N THR A 11 -8.24 50.98 -23.01
CA THR A 11 -7.05 50.22 -22.66
C THR A 11 -7.32 48.77 -22.97
N PHE A 12 -6.83 48.29 -24.09
CA PHE A 12 -6.83 46.87 -24.40
C PHE A 12 -5.74 46.21 -23.55
N ILE A 13 -6.16 45.45 -22.53
CA ILE A 13 -5.24 44.67 -21.71
C ILE A 13 -5.04 43.34 -22.41
N ASP A 14 -3.82 43.11 -22.90
CA ASP A 14 -3.44 41.81 -23.46
C ASP A 14 -3.32 40.78 -22.33
N MET A 15 -4.22 39.81 -22.35
CA MET A 15 -4.28 38.72 -21.34
C MET A 15 -3.34 37.55 -21.65
N THR A 16 -2.67 37.58 -22.81
CA THR A 16 -1.79 36.51 -23.26
C THR A 16 -0.66 36.19 -22.26
N PRO A 17 0.06 37.18 -21.68
CA PRO A 17 1.09 36.90 -20.68
C PRO A 17 0.55 36.28 -19.39
N MET A 18 -0.65 36.67 -18.97
CA MET A 18 -1.28 36.09 -17.78
C MET A 18 -1.69 34.63 -18.00
N SER A 19 -2.21 34.32 -19.18
CA SER A 19 -2.57 32.93 -19.54
C SER A 19 -1.34 32.04 -19.61
N ASP A 20 -0.22 32.54 -20.14
CA ASP A 20 1.04 31.79 -20.24
C ASP A 20 1.57 31.43 -18.83
N VAL A 21 1.59 32.40 -17.91
CA VAL A 21 2.01 32.16 -16.52
C VAL A 21 1.10 31.13 -15.83
N MET A 22 -0.20 31.20 -16.06
CA MET A 22 -1.14 30.22 -15.50
C MET A 22 -0.89 28.80 -16.04
N VAL A 23 -0.67 28.66 -17.34
CA VAL A 23 -0.37 27.38 -17.98
C VAL A 23 0.97 26.83 -17.50
N LEU A 24 2.00 27.68 -17.39
CA LEU A 24 3.31 27.28 -16.86
C LEU A 24 3.21 26.78 -15.40
N LEU A 25 2.47 27.50 -14.55
CA LEU A 25 2.23 27.07 -13.17
C LEU A 25 1.46 25.75 -13.13
N LEU A 26 0.41 25.60 -13.94
CA LEU A 26 -0.37 24.38 -14.01
C LEU A 26 0.51 23.18 -14.43
N THR A 27 1.28 23.33 -15.49
CA THR A 27 2.18 22.27 -15.98
C THR A 27 3.28 21.96 -14.97
N PHE A 28 3.82 22.96 -14.30
CA PHE A 28 4.79 22.78 -13.23
C PHE A 28 4.21 21.96 -12.08
N PHE A 29 3.02 22.31 -11.57
CA PHE A 29 2.37 21.55 -10.53
C PHE A 29 1.99 20.14 -10.96
N MET A 30 1.56 19.94 -12.22
CA MET A 30 1.31 18.60 -12.74
C MET A 30 2.57 17.73 -12.78
N LEU A 31 3.71 18.30 -13.17
CA LEU A 31 4.98 17.58 -13.25
C LEU A 31 5.60 17.32 -11.87
N THR A 32 5.37 18.24 -10.92
CA THR A 32 5.91 18.11 -9.55
C THR A 32 4.97 17.40 -8.59
N ALA A 33 3.71 17.18 -8.98
CA ALA A 33 2.75 16.42 -8.16
C ALA A 33 3.18 14.96 -8.06
N THR A 34 3.85 14.60 -7.00
CA THR A 34 4.11 13.20 -6.66
C THR A 34 2.90 12.63 -5.97
N PHE A 35 2.26 11.65 -6.60
CA PHE A 35 1.21 10.87 -5.95
C PHE A 35 1.85 9.99 -4.89
N VAL A 36 1.81 10.44 -3.64
CA VAL A 36 2.17 9.58 -2.51
C VAL A 36 1.03 8.58 -2.34
N LYS A 37 1.32 7.29 -2.49
CA LYS A 37 0.37 6.24 -2.14
C LYS A 37 0.08 6.35 -0.64
N ASP A 38 -1.17 6.59 -0.30
CA ASP A 38 -1.60 6.55 1.10
C ASP A 38 -1.32 5.15 1.66
N GLU A 39 -0.55 5.09 2.75
CA GLU A 39 -0.39 3.84 3.48
C GLU A 39 -1.70 3.55 4.22
N PRO A 40 -2.44 2.51 3.83
CA PRO A 40 -3.76 2.24 4.40
C PRO A 40 -3.70 1.83 5.86
N VAL A 41 -2.54 1.35 6.30
CA VAL A 41 -2.25 0.99 7.69
C VAL A 41 -1.15 1.88 8.22
N LYS A 42 -1.50 2.82 9.11
CA LYS A 42 -0.53 3.69 9.77
C LYS A 42 0.16 2.93 10.90
N VAL A 43 1.40 2.55 10.68
CA VAL A 43 2.24 1.85 11.66
C VAL A 43 3.41 2.75 12.05
N ASN A 44 3.53 3.08 13.34
CA ASN A 44 4.68 3.80 13.85
C ASN A 44 5.85 2.83 14.03
N THR A 45 6.77 2.79 13.08
CA THR A 45 7.92 1.90 13.12
C THR A 45 8.93 2.29 14.19
N PRO A 46 9.62 1.31 14.83
CA PRO A 46 10.70 1.61 15.76
C PRO A 46 11.87 2.29 15.05
N GLY A 47 12.54 3.21 15.73
CA GLY A 47 13.71 3.91 15.21
C GLY A 47 14.95 3.01 15.11
N SER A 48 15.69 3.08 14.01
CA SER A 48 16.96 2.40 13.81
C SER A 48 18.02 3.38 13.32
N VAL A 49 19.27 3.09 13.65
CA VAL A 49 20.43 3.87 13.18
C VAL A 49 20.95 3.38 11.82
N SER A 50 20.42 2.28 11.31
CA SER A 50 20.82 1.69 10.03
C SER A 50 19.72 1.83 8.99
N GLU A 51 20.07 2.39 7.85
CA GLU A 51 19.18 2.50 6.68
C GLU A 51 19.58 1.46 5.65
N ILE A 52 18.78 0.41 5.50
CA ILE A 52 18.94 -0.55 4.41
C ILE A 52 17.93 -0.16 3.33
N LYS A 53 18.43 0.23 2.16
CA LYS A 53 17.57 0.47 0.98
C LYS A 53 16.97 -0.85 0.52
N ILE A 54 15.68 -0.99 0.73
CA ILE A 54 14.91 -2.14 0.25
C ILE A 54 14.53 -1.87 -1.21
N PRO A 55 14.75 -2.82 -2.15
CA PRO A 55 14.29 -2.66 -3.52
C PRO A 55 12.78 -2.45 -3.55
N ALA A 56 12.33 -1.45 -4.30
CA ALA A 56 10.92 -1.09 -4.42
C ALA A 56 10.11 -2.05 -5.31
N ASN A 57 10.74 -3.02 -5.95
CA ASN A 57 10.07 -3.91 -6.90
C ASN A 57 9.86 -5.30 -6.29
N ASN A 58 8.66 -5.86 -6.50
CA ASN A 58 8.26 -7.18 -6.01
C ASN A 58 8.38 -7.33 -4.48
N LEU A 59 8.01 -6.30 -3.75
CA LEU A 59 8.04 -6.30 -2.30
C LEU A 59 6.67 -6.69 -1.74
N LEU A 60 6.65 -7.77 -0.95
CA LEU A 60 5.52 -8.17 -0.13
C LEU A 60 5.75 -7.64 1.28
N THR A 61 4.96 -6.68 1.71
CA THR A 61 5.08 -6.07 3.04
C THR A 61 3.99 -6.61 3.96
N ILE A 62 4.39 -7.14 5.10
CA ILE A 62 3.51 -7.58 6.18
C ILE A 62 3.46 -6.47 7.22
N PHE A 63 2.30 -5.88 7.40
CA PHE A 63 2.05 -4.89 8.45
C PHE A 63 1.54 -5.58 9.70
N VAL A 64 2.09 -5.23 10.84
CA VAL A 64 1.65 -5.71 12.14
C VAL A 64 1.24 -4.53 12.99
N GLU A 65 -0.06 -4.38 13.22
CA GLU A 65 -0.60 -3.33 14.05
C GLU A 65 -0.34 -3.58 15.55
N LYS A 66 -0.45 -2.51 16.33
CA LYS A 66 -0.40 -2.54 17.80
C LYS A 66 -1.30 -3.63 18.43
N ASN A 67 -2.47 -3.87 17.84
CA ASN A 67 -3.45 -4.86 18.31
C ASN A 67 -3.10 -6.31 17.91
N GLY A 68 -1.98 -6.52 17.22
CA GLY A 68 -1.57 -7.81 16.71
C GLY A 68 -2.29 -8.24 15.41
N LYS A 69 -3.10 -7.37 14.81
CA LYS A 69 -3.71 -7.62 13.51
C LYS A 69 -2.67 -7.49 12.41
N MET A 70 -2.79 -8.36 11.42
CA MET A 70 -1.85 -8.43 10.32
C MET A 70 -2.51 -8.09 9.00
N PHE A 71 -1.82 -7.33 8.20
CA PHE A 71 -2.22 -6.93 6.85
C PHE A 71 -1.07 -7.18 5.90
N MET A 72 -1.40 -7.39 4.66
CA MET A 72 -0.39 -7.58 3.62
C MET A 72 -0.60 -6.59 2.49
N THR A 73 0.48 -6.10 1.93
CA THR A 73 0.48 -5.30 0.71
C THR A 73 1.55 -5.79 -0.25
N MET A 74 1.30 -5.62 -1.53
CA MET A 74 2.28 -5.87 -2.58
C MET A 74 2.37 -4.64 -3.48
N ASP A 75 3.58 -4.20 -3.79
CA ASP A 75 3.80 -3.00 -4.59
C ASP A 75 3.27 -3.11 -6.03
N SER A 76 3.25 -4.32 -6.57
CA SER A 76 2.85 -4.57 -7.94
C SER A 76 1.40 -5.10 -8.02
N PRO A 77 0.49 -4.38 -8.73
CA PRO A 77 -0.83 -4.92 -9.04
C PRO A 77 -0.78 -6.23 -9.82
N ASP A 78 0.22 -6.42 -10.68
CA ASP A 78 0.43 -7.66 -11.40
C ASP A 78 0.83 -8.80 -10.48
N GLY A 79 1.61 -8.51 -9.43
CA GLY A 79 1.90 -9.46 -8.37
C GLY A 79 0.65 -9.91 -7.64
N LEU A 80 -0.25 -8.97 -7.30
CA LEU A 80 -1.54 -9.29 -6.67
C LEU A 80 -2.44 -10.14 -7.58
N ARG A 81 -2.47 -9.86 -8.90
CA ARG A 81 -3.21 -10.70 -9.86
C ARG A 81 -2.66 -12.13 -9.92
N LYS A 82 -1.34 -12.28 -9.95
CA LYS A 82 -0.69 -13.60 -9.94
C LYS A 82 -0.98 -14.33 -8.63
N LEU A 83 -0.89 -13.65 -7.50
CA LEU A 83 -1.21 -14.19 -6.18
C LEU A 83 -2.67 -14.67 -6.11
N ALA A 84 -3.62 -13.84 -6.54
CA ALA A 84 -5.04 -14.20 -6.55
C ALA A 84 -5.32 -15.43 -7.43
N LYS A 85 -4.71 -15.50 -8.62
CA LYS A 85 -4.83 -16.66 -9.51
C LYS A 85 -4.23 -17.90 -8.87
N ALA A 86 -3.02 -17.82 -8.32
CA ALA A 86 -2.38 -18.94 -7.65
C ALA A 86 -3.19 -19.44 -6.43
N MET A 87 -3.82 -18.55 -5.68
CA MET A 87 -4.73 -18.90 -4.59
C MET A 87 -5.99 -19.59 -5.07
N ASN A 88 -6.52 -19.21 -6.23
CA ASN A 88 -7.63 -19.91 -6.88
C ASN A 88 -7.21 -21.29 -7.35
N ASP A 89 -6.07 -21.42 -8.02
CA ASP A 89 -5.53 -22.68 -8.53
C ASP A 89 -5.23 -23.67 -7.40
N ALA A 90 -4.77 -23.16 -6.26
CA ALA A 90 -4.59 -23.93 -5.03
C ALA A 90 -5.91 -24.30 -4.31
N GLY A 91 -7.07 -23.89 -4.83
CA GLY A 91 -8.38 -24.14 -4.24
C GLY A 91 -8.60 -23.44 -2.89
N LYS A 92 -7.78 -22.44 -2.54
CA LYS A 92 -7.90 -21.67 -1.30
C LYS A 92 -8.90 -20.52 -1.41
N LEU A 93 -9.03 -19.97 -2.60
CA LEU A 93 -10.01 -18.94 -2.96
C LEU A 93 -10.82 -19.39 -4.18
N SER A 94 -12.01 -18.81 -4.35
CA SER A 94 -12.88 -19.07 -5.51
C SER A 94 -13.31 -17.72 -6.08
N LEU A 95 -12.34 -16.90 -6.49
CA LEU A 95 -12.57 -15.56 -7.00
C LEU A 95 -12.90 -15.59 -8.48
N THR A 96 -13.89 -14.80 -8.89
CA THR A 96 -14.18 -14.55 -10.29
C THR A 96 -13.10 -13.65 -10.92
N PRO A 97 -12.96 -13.61 -12.25
CA PRO A 97 -12.00 -12.71 -12.91
C PRO A 97 -12.19 -11.23 -12.54
N GLU A 98 -13.43 -10.81 -12.32
CA GLU A 98 -13.77 -9.44 -11.89
C GLU A 98 -13.29 -9.19 -10.46
N GLU A 99 -13.52 -10.13 -9.54
CA GLU A 99 -13.04 -10.04 -8.15
C GLU A 99 -11.50 -10.03 -8.06
N VAL A 100 -10.81 -10.72 -8.97
CA VAL A 100 -9.35 -10.68 -9.07
C VAL A 100 -8.86 -9.28 -9.44
N GLU A 101 -9.55 -8.58 -10.35
CA GLU A 101 -9.20 -7.20 -10.70
C GLU A 101 -9.46 -6.22 -9.53
N VAL A 102 -10.57 -6.40 -8.81
CA VAL A 102 -10.86 -5.62 -7.60
C VAL A 102 -9.78 -5.86 -6.53
N PHE A 103 -9.39 -7.13 -6.32
CA PHE A 103 -8.31 -7.48 -5.39
C PHE A 103 -6.97 -6.84 -5.79
N ALA A 104 -6.64 -6.83 -7.08
CA ALA A 104 -5.41 -6.22 -7.58
C ALA A 104 -5.38 -4.69 -7.40
N GLN A 105 -6.55 -4.04 -7.37
CA GLN A 105 -6.67 -2.60 -7.11
C GLN A 105 -6.62 -2.29 -5.61
N ALA A 106 -7.02 -3.23 -4.76
CA ALA A 106 -6.96 -3.11 -3.31
C ALA A 106 -5.52 -3.34 -2.83
N SER A 107 -4.66 -2.34 -2.96
CA SER A 107 -3.22 -2.44 -2.68
C SER A 107 -2.86 -3.10 -1.32
N THR A 108 -3.78 -3.16 -0.37
CA THR A 108 -3.61 -3.79 0.95
C THR A 108 -4.81 -4.65 1.28
N PHE A 109 -4.56 -5.82 1.83
CA PHE A 109 -5.59 -6.75 2.29
C PHE A 109 -5.23 -7.32 3.66
N GLY A 110 -6.22 -7.70 4.42
CA GLY A 110 -6.05 -8.21 5.78
C GLY A 110 -7.30 -8.94 6.25
N THR A 111 -7.94 -9.67 5.34
CA THR A 111 -9.18 -10.38 5.62
C THR A 111 -8.92 -11.87 5.62
N PRO A 112 -9.52 -12.65 6.55
CA PRO A 112 -9.46 -14.11 6.52
C PRO A 112 -9.97 -14.68 5.20
N LEU A 113 -9.40 -15.80 4.75
CA LEU A 113 -9.74 -16.45 3.47
C LEU A 113 -11.23 -16.73 3.32
N ASN A 114 -11.90 -17.17 4.38
CA ASN A 114 -13.32 -17.49 4.38
C ASN A 114 -14.24 -16.26 4.17
N THR A 115 -13.81 -15.07 4.55
CA THR A 115 -14.56 -13.82 4.43
C THR A 115 -14.10 -12.95 3.25
N MET A 116 -13.02 -13.35 2.56
CA MET A 116 -12.41 -12.59 1.47
C MET A 116 -13.41 -12.27 0.35
N LYS A 117 -14.23 -13.25 -0.05
CA LYS A 117 -15.23 -13.07 -1.10
C LYS A 117 -16.31 -12.05 -0.73
N GLY A 118 -16.79 -12.10 0.51
CA GLY A 118 -17.75 -11.11 1.02
C GLY A 118 -17.13 -9.70 1.13
N TRP A 119 -15.84 -9.63 1.46
CA TRP A 119 -15.11 -8.37 1.50
C TRP A 119 -14.96 -7.75 0.10
N LEU A 120 -14.62 -8.54 -0.93
CA LEU A 120 -14.49 -8.07 -2.31
C LEU A 120 -15.85 -7.68 -2.94
N ALA A 121 -16.94 -8.33 -2.52
CA ALA A 121 -18.29 -8.02 -2.99
C ALA A 121 -18.84 -6.70 -2.42
N SER A 122 -18.21 -6.14 -1.39
CA SER A 122 -18.61 -4.84 -0.85
C SER A 122 -18.14 -3.71 -1.78
N ASP A 123 -19.11 -3.03 -2.39
CA ASP A 123 -19.01 -2.20 -3.60
C ASP A 123 -18.32 -0.83 -3.41
N VAL A 124 -17.59 -0.61 -2.32
CA VAL A 124 -17.03 0.71 -2.03
C VAL A 124 -15.51 0.63 -1.88
N LYS A 125 -14.81 1.12 -2.89
CA LYS A 125 -13.33 1.16 -2.93
C LYS A 125 -12.69 1.80 -1.67
N ASN A 126 -13.38 2.73 -1.02
CA ASN A 126 -12.91 3.34 0.23
C ASN A 126 -13.26 2.52 1.48
N GLU A 127 -14.32 1.73 1.45
CA GLU A 127 -14.70 0.84 2.55
C GLU A 127 -13.85 -0.45 2.57
N LEU A 128 -13.32 -0.90 1.43
CA LEU A 128 -12.43 -2.06 1.37
C LEU A 128 -11.23 -1.90 2.33
N LEU A 129 -10.62 -0.71 2.35
CA LEU A 129 -9.52 -0.40 3.24
C LEU A 129 -9.95 -0.32 4.71
N THR A 130 -11.15 0.19 4.97
CA THR A 130 -11.68 0.35 6.32
C THR A 130 -12.11 -0.99 6.91
N LYS A 131 -12.77 -1.83 6.13
CA LYS A 131 -13.21 -3.17 6.55
C LYS A 131 -12.04 -4.14 6.75
N SER A 132 -10.98 -4.04 5.94
CA SER A 132 -9.78 -4.86 6.16
C SER A 132 -9.12 -4.57 7.51
N LYS A 133 -9.18 -3.33 8.00
CA LYS A 133 -8.63 -2.95 9.30
C LYS A 133 -9.31 -3.63 10.49
N GLU A 134 -10.53 -4.14 10.31
CA GLU A 134 -11.28 -4.76 11.41
C GLU A 134 -10.92 -6.22 11.62
N ALA A 135 -10.64 -6.97 10.57
CA ALA A 135 -10.46 -8.42 10.65
C ALA A 135 -9.00 -8.82 10.92
N GLY A 136 -8.06 -8.44 10.05
CA GLY A 136 -6.69 -8.93 10.09
C GLY A 136 -6.54 -10.36 9.55
N ILE A 137 -5.35 -10.71 9.06
CA ILE A 137 -5.01 -12.09 8.65
C ILE A 137 -4.74 -12.91 9.90
N PRO A 138 -5.38 -14.07 10.09
CA PRO A 138 -5.10 -14.95 11.22
C PRO A 138 -3.66 -15.50 11.15
N CYS A 139 -2.96 -15.42 12.28
CA CYS A 139 -1.62 -15.98 12.45
C CYS A 139 -1.53 -16.70 13.81
N ASP A 140 -2.52 -17.53 14.08
CA ASP A 140 -2.56 -18.33 15.32
C ASP A 140 -2.02 -19.74 15.05
N SER A 141 -1.65 -20.43 16.13
CA SER A 141 -1.11 -21.79 16.03
C SER A 141 -2.11 -22.80 15.42
N VAL A 142 -3.41 -22.52 15.50
CA VAL A 142 -4.49 -23.38 14.98
C VAL A 142 -4.86 -22.98 13.55
N ASN A 143 -4.93 -21.68 13.28
CA ASN A 143 -5.24 -21.14 11.96
C ASN A 143 -4.18 -20.13 11.54
N ASN A 144 -3.25 -20.57 10.72
CA ASN A 144 -2.16 -19.73 10.24
C ASN A 144 -2.29 -19.50 8.73
N GLU A 145 -3.16 -18.55 8.38
CA GLU A 145 -3.37 -18.18 6.98
C GLU A 145 -2.19 -17.39 6.40
N LEU A 146 -1.39 -16.72 7.27
CA LEU A 146 -0.21 -15.98 6.85
C LEU A 146 0.77 -16.88 6.07
N LYS A 147 1.00 -18.12 6.55
CA LYS A 147 1.86 -19.08 5.85
C LYS A 147 1.35 -19.38 4.46
N THR A 148 0.04 -19.63 4.34
CA THR A 148 -0.59 -19.91 3.05
C THR A 148 -0.43 -18.75 2.07
N TRP A 149 -0.63 -17.53 2.54
CA TRP A 149 -0.48 -16.33 1.71
C TRP A 149 0.97 -16.15 1.24
N VAL A 150 1.94 -16.26 2.13
CA VAL A 150 3.35 -16.03 1.79
C VAL A 150 3.90 -17.16 0.91
N SER A 151 3.57 -18.43 1.18
CA SER A 151 4.02 -19.56 0.34
C SER A 151 3.46 -19.44 -1.08
N THR A 152 2.15 -19.17 -1.22
CA THR A 152 1.55 -18.99 -2.54
C THR A 152 2.07 -17.74 -3.26
N ALA A 153 2.36 -16.66 -2.53
CA ALA A 153 3.00 -15.48 -3.11
C ALA A 153 4.41 -15.80 -3.64
N ARG A 154 5.17 -16.61 -2.92
CA ARG A 154 6.50 -17.07 -3.34
C ARG A 154 6.42 -17.93 -4.61
N GLU A 155 5.48 -18.85 -4.67
CA GLU A 155 5.23 -19.67 -5.86
C GLU A 155 4.83 -18.84 -7.08
N ALA A 156 3.93 -17.83 -6.87
CA ALA A 156 3.41 -16.98 -7.94
C ALA A 156 4.42 -15.97 -8.48
N CYS A 157 5.24 -15.38 -7.60
CA CYS A 157 6.16 -14.29 -7.93
C CYS A 157 7.64 -14.73 -8.05
N GLY A 158 7.95 -15.98 -7.67
CA GLY A 158 9.30 -16.57 -7.78
C GLY A 158 10.30 -15.98 -6.78
N GLU A 159 11.58 -16.33 -6.96
CA GLU A 159 12.66 -15.95 -6.05
C GLU A 159 12.98 -14.45 -6.03
N SER A 160 12.52 -13.70 -7.01
CA SER A 160 12.72 -12.24 -7.07
C SER A 160 11.88 -11.48 -6.03
N MET A 161 10.85 -12.11 -5.47
CA MET A 161 10.02 -11.51 -4.42
C MET A 161 10.83 -11.30 -3.14
N ARG A 162 10.70 -10.14 -2.54
CA ARG A 162 11.26 -9.82 -1.22
C ARG A 162 10.14 -9.70 -0.21
N VAL A 163 10.39 -10.16 1.00
CA VAL A 163 9.45 -10.05 2.12
C VAL A 163 9.96 -8.98 3.09
N ALA A 164 9.06 -8.10 3.51
CA ALA A 164 9.35 -7.11 4.53
C ALA A 164 8.29 -7.16 5.64
N ILE A 165 8.71 -6.91 6.86
CA ILE A 165 7.84 -6.81 8.02
C ILE A 165 7.88 -5.37 8.52
N LYS A 166 6.74 -4.72 8.60
CA LYS A 166 6.57 -3.38 9.17
C LYS A 166 5.69 -3.46 10.41
N ALA A 167 6.31 -3.48 11.57
CA ALA A 167 5.62 -3.62 12.85
C ALA A 167 5.55 -2.28 13.60
N ASP A 168 4.46 -2.07 14.34
CA ASP A 168 4.34 -0.92 15.24
C ASP A 168 5.27 -1.08 16.44
N LYS A 169 5.89 0.03 16.87
CA LYS A 169 6.78 0.06 18.03
C LYS A 169 6.14 -0.43 19.33
N SER A 170 4.82 -0.33 19.41
CA SER A 170 4.02 -0.74 20.57
C SER A 170 3.51 -2.19 20.45
N THR A 171 3.83 -2.90 19.36
CA THR A 171 3.44 -4.29 19.17
C THR A 171 4.22 -5.20 20.10
N SER A 172 3.53 -6.14 20.74
CA SER A 172 4.18 -7.14 21.59
C SER A 172 5.17 -7.98 20.78
N TYR A 173 6.36 -8.17 21.34
CA TYR A 173 7.38 -9.04 20.73
C TYR A 173 6.88 -10.46 20.46
N ALA A 174 5.97 -10.98 21.29
CA ALA A 174 5.37 -12.30 21.09
C ALA A 174 4.60 -12.41 19.74
N VAL A 175 3.97 -11.32 19.28
CA VAL A 175 3.27 -11.28 17.99
C VAL A 175 4.29 -11.26 16.85
N ILE A 176 5.31 -10.41 16.96
CA ILE A 176 6.37 -10.32 15.94
C ILE A 176 7.11 -11.66 15.82
N LYS A 177 7.39 -12.30 16.96
CA LYS A 177 8.00 -13.62 16.98
C LYS A 177 7.16 -14.67 16.27
N ARG A 178 5.83 -14.68 16.48
CA ARG A 178 4.92 -15.60 15.76
C ARG A 178 4.99 -15.39 14.23
N VAL A 179 5.04 -14.15 13.76
CA VAL A 179 5.21 -13.86 12.33
C VAL A 179 6.53 -14.43 11.83
N MET A 180 7.63 -14.16 12.54
CA MET A 180 8.96 -14.65 12.17
C MET A 180 9.04 -16.19 12.21
N ASP A 181 8.47 -16.83 13.21
CA ASP A 181 8.40 -18.29 13.32
C ASP A 181 7.56 -18.89 12.16
N SER A 182 6.45 -18.23 11.80
CA SER A 182 5.62 -18.63 10.65
C SER A 182 6.36 -18.54 9.33
N LEU A 183 7.16 -17.49 9.12
CA LEU A 183 8.02 -17.34 7.92
C LEU A 183 9.12 -18.40 7.91
N ARG A 184 9.72 -18.69 9.05
CA ARG A 184 10.76 -19.69 9.19
C ARG A 184 10.27 -21.10 8.86
N GLU A 185 9.05 -21.45 9.24
CA GLU A 185 8.45 -22.75 8.96
C GLU A 185 8.19 -23.00 7.46
N ILE A 186 8.06 -21.94 6.66
CA ILE A 186 7.93 -22.02 5.19
C ILE A 186 9.27 -21.75 4.49
N GLU A 187 10.39 -21.85 5.23
CA GLU A 187 11.77 -21.61 4.74
C GLU A 187 12.01 -20.20 4.19
N GLU A 188 11.11 -19.23 4.48
CA GLU A 188 11.28 -17.83 4.09
C GLU A 188 12.17 -17.11 5.11
N ASN A 189 13.48 -17.30 4.99
CA ASN A 189 14.46 -16.74 5.93
C ASN A 189 14.99 -15.36 5.50
N ARG A 190 14.62 -14.89 4.29
CA ARG A 190 15.10 -13.63 3.71
C ARG A 190 14.03 -12.54 3.81
N TYR A 191 13.78 -12.05 5.01
CA TYR A 191 12.89 -10.92 5.23
C TYR A 191 13.63 -9.71 5.80
N ASN A 192 13.11 -8.52 5.51
CA ASN A 192 13.64 -7.26 6.00
C ASN A 192 12.68 -6.68 7.05
N LEU A 193 13.23 -6.18 8.16
CA LEU A 193 12.46 -5.40 9.12
C LEU A 193 12.52 -3.93 8.72
N ILE A 194 11.37 -3.33 8.44
CA ILE A 194 11.27 -1.91 8.12
C ILE A 194 11.23 -1.12 9.43
N THR A 195 12.21 -0.22 9.58
CA THR A 195 12.35 0.68 10.73
C THR A 195 12.41 2.12 10.22
N SER A 196 12.04 3.09 11.05
CA SER A 196 12.27 4.50 10.78
C SER A 196 13.68 4.90 11.21
N LEU A 197 14.28 5.85 10.50
CA LEU A 197 15.52 6.48 10.95
C LEU A 197 15.26 7.20 12.29
N LYS A 198 16.05 6.86 13.30
CA LYS A 198 16.09 7.62 14.54
C LYS A 198 16.79 8.94 14.22
N GLY A 199 16.06 10.05 14.23
CA GLY A 199 16.70 11.36 14.18
C GLY A 199 17.77 11.44 15.28
N VAL A 200 18.96 11.89 14.92
CA VAL A 200 19.97 12.23 15.90
C VAL A 200 19.40 13.45 16.63
N GLU A 201 18.86 13.24 17.81
CA GLU A 201 18.62 14.33 18.75
C GLU A 201 20.01 14.83 19.17
N GLU A 202 20.37 16.03 18.68
CA GLU A 202 21.49 16.80 19.19
C GLU A 202 21.20 17.27 20.60
#